data_0d8c3ba4d75e89b83779bcf10beaf2b8
#
_entry.id   0d8c3ba4d75e89b83779bcf10beaf2b8
#
_cell.length_a   1.000
_cell.length_b   1.000
_cell.length_c   1.000
_cell.angle_alpha   90.00
_cell.angle_beta   90.00
_cell.angle_gamma   90.00
#
_symmetry.space_group_name_H-M   'P 1'
#
loop_
_entity.id
_entity.type
_entity.pdbx_description
1 polymer ?
#
loop_
_entity_poly.entity_id
_entity_poly.type
_entity_poly.pdbx_seq_one_letter_code
_entity_poly.pdbx_strand_id
1 'polypeptide(L)'
;MLIQLGDIGDVVLTLPSFQALRAVYPDSRIVVCVREKARDIAADCPWTDDVVVVTKTPKGDAQSPPKALGRHWKWFTDLRRRLFDVAVDFRTGTRGAIIAFLSGARHRIGRFAEDGGLWRNHLFHTLVDPPDERNQYAVQHNLNILKPLGIEVDHPKLTLPLPEYRLVQARRLLEDVGHPSDAPFVVFHPFSLWTYKEWTIPMGASLIDSITEKTGLPVLITGAPEERQRAERLVRACSSRPLNLAGNTTVGELAGVLKIAACFIGVDTAALHIAAAVGTPTIGLFGPSAAVSWAPRGNDHRVVTAGLPCIPCRNKGCDDSEYSRCMETLSADSVLSCFETLYRTLHPDKTSIHVDDGFPNP
;
A
#
# COMPACT_ATOMS: atom_id res chain seq x y z
N MET A 1 16.46 -4.32 15.24
CA MET A 1 15.69 -5.01 14.20
C MET A 1 14.23 -4.58 14.26
N LEU A 2 13.62 -4.26 13.13
CA LEU A 2 12.21 -3.87 12.97
C LEU A 2 11.46 -4.99 12.24
N ILE A 3 10.40 -5.52 12.80
CA ILE A 3 9.69 -6.68 12.27
C ILE A 3 8.30 -6.24 11.78
N GLN A 4 8.08 -6.24 10.44
CA GLN A 4 6.80 -5.93 9.83
C GLN A 4 6.39 -7.04 8.85
N LEU A 5 5.70 -8.05 9.35
CA LEU A 5 5.28 -9.22 8.58
C LEU A 5 3.88 -9.09 7.98
N GLY A 6 3.39 -7.88 7.86
CA GLY A 6 2.12 -7.58 7.22
C GLY A 6 2.15 -7.68 5.70
N ASP A 7 1.13 -7.15 5.08
CA ASP A 7 1.06 -7.02 3.63
C ASP A 7 1.90 -5.82 3.14
N ILE A 8 2.00 -5.63 1.84
CA ILE A 8 2.81 -4.56 1.26
C ILE A 8 2.39 -3.19 1.81
N GLY A 9 1.07 -2.93 1.88
CA GLY A 9 0.52 -1.70 2.46
C GLY A 9 0.92 -1.47 3.91
N ASP A 10 0.97 -2.53 4.73
CA ASP A 10 1.43 -2.44 6.13
C ASP A 10 2.89 -1.97 6.21
N VAL A 11 3.76 -2.46 5.32
CA VAL A 11 5.17 -2.04 5.27
C VAL A 11 5.29 -0.58 4.84
N VAL A 12 4.54 -0.17 3.81
CA VAL A 12 4.50 1.23 3.34
C VAL A 12 4.06 2.15 4.49
N LEU A 13 2.98 1.82 5.19
CA LEU A 13 2.46 2.61 6.32
C LEU A 13 3.38 2.58 7.55
N THR A 14 4.42 1.75 7.56
CA THR A 14 5.45 1.72 8.62
C THR A 14 6.68 2.57 8.25
N LEU A 15 6.85 3.02 7.00
CA LEU A 15 8.00 3.82 6.58
C LEU A 15 8.27 5.06 7.44
N PRO A 16 7.24 5.83 7.88
CA PRO A 16 7.49 6.95 8.79
C PRO A 16 8.10 6.55 10.14
N SER A 17 7.84 5.33 10.61
CA SER A 17 8.49 4.78 11.80
C SER A 17 9.98 4.49 11.56
N PHE A 18 10.35 4.03 10.37
CA PHE A 18 11.76 3.81 10.00
C PHE A 18 12.49 5.14 9.89
N GLN A 19 11.86 6.14 9.28
CA GLN A 19 12.39 7.50 9.19
C GLN A 19 12.61 8.13 10.57
N ALA A 20 11.62 8.04 11.45
CA ALA A 20 11.69 8.58 12.80
C ALA A 20 12.80 7.91 13.63
N LEU A 21 12.92 6.59 13.51
CA LEU A 21 14.00 5.84 14.19
C LEU A 21 15.38 6.27 13.68
N ARG A 22 15.56 6.43 12.38
CA ARG A 22 16.83 6.90 11.78
C ARG A 22 17.17 8.32 12.23
N ALA A 23 16.17 9.20 12.33
CA ALA A 23 16.37 10.58 12.77
C ALA A 23 16.84 10.68 14.24
N VAL A 24 16.29 9.83 15.12
CA VAL A 24 16.65 9.82 16.55
C VAL A 24 17.96 9.03 16.79
N TYR A 25 18.20 7.98 16.03
CA TYR A 25 19.36 7.10 16.16
C TYR A 25 20.14 7.03 14.84
N PRO A 26 20.83 8.11 14.43
CA PRO A 26 21.47 8.21 13.11
C PRO A 26 22.58 7.17 12.88
N ASP A 27 23.32 6.80 13.91
CA ASP A 27 24.45 5.87 13.85
C ASP A 27 24.04 4.41 14.09
N SER A 28 22.76 4.13 14.34
CA SER A 28 22.30 2.77 14.59
C SER A 28 22.20 1.95 13.31
N ARG A 29 22.52 0.67 13.38
CA ARG A 29 22.24 -0.28 12.30
C ARG A 29 20.76 -0.72 12.36
N ILE A 30 19.97 -0.27 11.39
CA ILE A 30 18.54 -0.56 11.28
C ILE A 30 18.33 -1.69 10.26
N VAL A 31 17.89 -2.85 10.76
CA VAL A 31 17.57 -4.03 9.93
C VAL A 31 16.08 -4.25 9.94
N VAL A 32 15.46 -4.33 8.76
CA VAL A 32 14.02 -4.57 8.62
C VAL A 32 13.74 -6.01 8.23
N CYS A 33 12.84 -6.67 8.96
CA CYS A 33 12.38 -8.02 8.68
C CYS A 33 10.98 -7.97 8.07
N VAL A 34 10.86 -8.39 6.79
CA VAL A 34 9.62 -8.33 6.01
C VAL A 34 9.31 -9.64 5.31
N ARG A 35 8.09 -9.79 4.79
CA ARG A 35 7.73 -10.89 3.88
C ARG A 35 8.27 -10.61 2.48
N GLU A 36 8.52 -11.68 1.70
CA GLU A 36 9.07 -11.60 0.33
C GLU A 36 8.37 -10.55 -0.55
N LYS A 37 7.06 -10.50 -0.53
CA LYS A 37 6.27 -9.58 -1.35
C LYS A 37 6.50 -8.08 -1.08
N ALA A 38 7.05 -7.72 0.08
CA ALA A 38 7.35 -6.34 0.45
C ALA A 38 8.86 -6.02 0.38
N ARG A 39 9.67 -6.95 -0.14
CA ARG A 39 11.12 -6.84 -0.22
C ARG A 39 11.56 -5.56 -0.93
N ASP A 40 10.98 -5.27 -2.09
CA ASP A 40 11.38 -4.12 -2.91
C ASP A 40 11.21 -2.81 -2.15
N ILE A 41 10.05 -2.61 -1.51
CA ILE A 41 9.77 -1.41 -0.70
C ILE A 41 10.76 -1.26 0.46
N ALA A 42 11.07 -2.37 1.13
CA ALA A 42 12.02 -2.35 2.24
C ALA A 42 13.47 -2.12 1.76
N ALA A 43 13.84 -2.67 0.60
CA ALA A 43 15.16 -2.53 0.01
C ALA A 43 15.43 -1.12 -0.57
N ASP A 44 14.38 -0.49 -1.13
CA ASP A 44 14.46 0.88 -1.65
C ASP A 44 14.36 1.95 -0.53
N CYS A 45 14.08 1.53 0.72
CA CYS A 45 13.93 2.44 1.85
C CYS A 45 15.29 3.01 2.32
N PRO A 46 15.51 4.34 2.25
CA PRO A 46 16.82 4.92 2.57
C PRO A 46 17.13 4.99 4.08
N TRP A 47 16.14 4.69 4.93
CA TRP A 47 16.29 4.76 6.39
C TRP A 47 16.70 3.42 7.03
N THR A 48 16.89 2.39 6.21
CA THR A 48 17.27 1.04 6.66
C THR A 48 18.59 0.61 6.02
N ASP A 49 19.38 -0.18 6.74
CA ASP A 49 20.71 -0.61 6.29
C ASP A 49 20.69 -2.01 5.70
N ASP A 50 19.69 -2.84 6.06
CA ASP A 50 19.64 -4.22 5.60
C ASP A 50 18.21 -4.77 5.72
N VAL A 51 17.88 -5.73 4.87
CA VAL A 51 16.57 -6.37 4.81
C VAL A 51 16.68 -7.86 5.03
N VAL A 52 15.98 -8.36 6.02
CA VAL A 52 15.80 -9.79 6.28
C VAL A 52 14.46 -10.23 5.71
N VAL A 53 14.48 -11.18 4.79
CA VAL A 53 13.26 -11.65 4.13
C VAL A 53 12.78 -12.96 4.76
N VAL A 54 11.50 -13.00 5.11
CA VAL A 54 10.79 -14.21 5.55
C VAL A 54 10.04 -14.78 4.36
N THR A 55 10.57 -15.86 3.80
CA THR A 55 9.91 -16.58 2.69
C THR A 55 8.82 -17.51 3.22
N LYS A 56 7.76 -17.71 2.42
CA LYS A 56 6.83 -18.82 2.67
C LYS A 56 7.50 -20.12 2.24
N THR A 57 7.40 -21.17 3.06
CA THR A 57 7.70 -22.52 2.58
C THR A 57 6.73 -22.85 1.45
N PRO A 58 7.20 -23.22 0.24
CA PRO A 58 6.31 -23.57 -0.86
C PRO A 58 5.34 -24.69 -0.41
N LYS A 59 4.05 -24.52 -0.66
CA LYS A 59 3.07 -25.59 -0.52
C LYS A 59 3.41 -26.64 -1.59
N GLY A 60 3.88 -27.81 -1.20
CA GLY A 60 4.22 -28.89 -2.13
C GLY A 60 5.71 -29.24 -2.21
N ASP A 61 6.61 -28.46 -1.66
CA ASP A 61 8.01 -28.87 -1.49
C ASP A 61 8.07 -29.85 -0.29
N ALA A 62 7.76 -31.12 -0.56
CA ALA A 62 7.89 -32.23 0.37
C ALA A 62 9.38 -32.55 0.60
N GLN A 63 10.17 -31.53 0.95
CA GLN A 63 11.50 -31.78 1.46
C GLN A 63 11.35 -32.54 2.77
N SER A 64 12.12 -33.61 2.89
CA SER A 64 12.15 -34.39 4.11
C SER A 64 12.23 -33.47 5.35
N PRO A 65 11.43 -33.71 6.38
CA PRO A 65 11.35 -32.86 7.57
C PRO A 65 12.72 -32.41 8.14
N PRO A 66 13.79 -33.24 8.13
CA PRO A 66 15.10 -32.80 8.60
C PRO A 66 15.74 -31.68 7.81
N LYS A 67 15.56 -31.62 6.47
CA LYS A 67 16.14 -30.56 5.63
C LYS A 67 15.42 -29.22 5.78
N ALA A 68 14.10 -29.25 5.94
CA ALA A 68 13.32 -28.06 6.22
C ALA A 68 13.68 -27.48 7.61
N LEU A 69 13.79 -28.34 8.62
CA LEU A 69 14.18 -27.94 9.99
C LEU A 69 15.60 -27.35 10.03
N GLY A 70 16.56 -27.95 9.31
CA GLY A 70 17.94 -27.46 9.23
C GLY A 70 18.04 -26.06 8.58
N ARG A 71 17.23 -25.79 7.55
CA ARG A 71 17.17 -24.47 6.89
C ARG A 71 16.61 -23.40 7.83
N HIS A 72 15.55 -23.70 8.56
CA HIS A 72 15.00 -22.79 9.57
C HIS A 72 15.98 -22.54 10.70
N TRP A 73 16.67 -23.58 11.17
CA TRP A 73 17.68 -23.45 12.22
C TRP A 73 18.85 -22.57 11.78
N LYS A 74 19.37 -22.77 10.58
CA LYS A 74 20.43 -21.94 10.01
C LYS A 74 20.00 -20.47 9.92
N TRP A 75 18.79 -20.21 9.42
CA TRP A 75 18.25 -18.85 9.32
C TRP A 75 18.20 -18.15 10.69
N PHE A 76 17.75 -18.84 11.74
CA PHE A 76 17.72 -18.29 13.10
C PHE A 76 19.12 -18.10 13.68
N THR A 77 20.06 -19.01 13.44
CA THR A 77 21.44 -18.84 13.91
C THR A 77 22.11 -17.64 13.24
N ASP A 78 21.88 -17.43 11.96
CA ASP A 78 22.40 -16.29 11.21
C ASP A 78 21.75 -14.98 11.70
N LEU A 79 20.45 -15.01 12.02
CA LEU A 79 19.77 -13.88 12.60
C LEU A 79 20.35 -13.51 13.98
N ARG A 80 20.58 -14.51 14.82
CA ARG A 80 21.12 -14.32 16.18
C ARG A 80 22.57 -13.81 16.20
N ARG A 81 23.38 -14.19 15.20
CA ARG A 81 24.75 -13.69 15.02
C ARG A 81 24.83 -12.20 14.74
N ARG A 82 23.72 -11.57 14.33
CA ARG A 82 23.66 -10.12 14.06
C ARG A 82 23.63 -9.28 15.34
N LEU A 83 23.47 -9.90 16.51
CA LEU A 83 23.58 -9.30 17.86
C LEU A 83 22.72 -8.02 18.01
N PHE A 84 21.43 -8.15 17.79
CA PHE A 84 20.52 -7.01 17.96
C PHE A 84 20.39 -6.57 19.41
N ASP A 85 20.50 -5.26 19.66
CA ASP A 85 20.18 -4.69 20.95
C ASP A 85 18.67 -4.58 21.16
N VAL A 86 17.93 -4.15 20.12
CA VAL A 86 16.48 -3.96 20.17
C VAL A 86 15.79 -4.70 19.00
N ALA A 87 14.68 -5.36 19.30
CA ALA A 87 13.74 -5.87 18.30
C ALA A 87 12.35 -5.28 18.55
N VAL A 88 11.74 -4.73 17.50
CA VAL A 88 10.39 -4.14 17.55
C VAL A 88 9.47 -4.92 16.61
N ASP A 89 8.37 -5.47 17.12
CA ASP A 89 7.34 -6.14 16.31
C ASP A 89 6.11 -5.23 16.17
N PHE A 90 5.85 -4.76 14.95
CA PHE A 90 4.75 -3.84 14.64
C PHE A 90 3.37 -4.50 14.62
N ARG A 91 3.30 -5.82 14.75
CA ARG A 91 2.03 -6.57 14.66
C ARG A 91 1.75 -7.39 15.91
N THR A 92 0.49 -7.82 16.04
CA THR A 92 0.04 -8.70 17.13
C THR A 92 0.22 -10.19 16.84
N GLY A 93 0.70 -10.56 15.62
CA GLY A 93 0.83 -11.96 15.20
C GLY A 93 1.94 -12.72 15.93
N THR A 94 1.75 -14.04 16.08
CA THR A 94 2.68 -14.94 16.78
C THR A 94 4.04 -15.08 16.08
N ARG A 95 4.05 -14.99 14.73
CA ARG A 95 5.27 -15.19 13.93
C ARG A 95 6.31 -14.10 14.19
N GLY A 96 5.88 -12.83 14.28
CA GLY A 96 6.77 -11.71 14.61
C GLY A 96 7.35 -11.84 16.01
N ALA A 97 6.54 -12.23 16.98
CA ALA A 97 6.96 -12.46 18.37
C ALA A 97 8.04 -13.56 18.48
N ILE A 98 7.85 -14.68 17.75
CA ILE A 98 8.85 -15.77 17.70
C ILE A 98 10.15 -15.27 17.08
N ILE A 99 10.10 -14.52 15.98
CA ILE A 99 11.31 -13.95 15.35
C ILE A 99 12.01 -12.99 16.30
N ALA A 100 11.26 -12.10 16.97
CA ALA A 100 11.83 -11.19 17.96
C ALA A 100 12.55 -11.95 19.08
N PHE A 101 11.93 -13.01 19.60
CA PHE A 101 12.52 -13.84 20.66
C PHE A 101 13.76 -14.59 20.18
N LEU A 102 13.67 -15.29 19.05
CA LEU A 102 14.75 -16.11 18.50
C LEU A 102 15.91 -15.26 17.95
N SER A 103 15.70 -13.98 17.65
CA SER A 103 16.78 -13.06 17.27
C SER A 103 17.83 -12.86 18.36
N GLY A 104 17.47 -13.14 19.61
CA GLY A 104 18.34 -12.92 20.76
C GLY A 104 18.49 -11.44 21.15
N ALA A 105 17.62 -10.55 20.65
CA ALA A 105 17.67 -9.13 21.00
C ALA A 105 17.57 -8.91 22.50
N ARG A 106 18.42 -8.01 23.02
CA ARG A 106 18.51 -7.69 24.47
C ARG A 106 17.21 -7.09 24.97
N HIS A 107 16.59 -6.23 24.17
CA HIS A 107 15.29 -5.65 24.47
C HIS A 107 14.29 -5.93 23.35
N ARG A 108 13.08 -6.37 23.70
CA ARG A 108 12.03 -6.70 22.75
C ARG A 108 10.77 -5.90 23.05
N ILE A 109 10.30 -5.15 22.06
CA ILE A 109 9.12 -4.30 22.12
C ILE A 109 8.08 -4.88 21.16
N GLY A 110 6.84 -5.02 21.60
CA GLY A 110 5.75 -5.50 20.76
C GLY A 110 4.42 -4.88 21.13
N ARG A 111 3.44 -5.07 20.26
CA ARG A 111 2.06 -4.70 20.58
C ARG A 111 1.45 -5.67 21.57
N PHE A 112 0.66 -5.17 22.48
CA PHE A 112 -0.21 -6.01 23.30
C PHE A 112 -1.22 -6.72 22.36
N ALA A 113 -1.45 -8.01 22.60
CA ALA A 113 -2.46 -8.79 21.91
C ALA A 113 -3.41 -9.40 22.94
N GLU A 114 -4.70 -9.13 22.84
CA GLU A 114 -5.71 -9.63 23.78
C GLU A 114 -5.72 -11.17 23.84
N ASP A 115 -5.61 -11.82 22.67
CA ASP A 115 -5.53 -13.28 22.51
C ASP A 115 -4.13 -13.85 22.76
N GLY A 116 -3.13 -12.97 22.99
CA GLY A 116 -1.71 -13.33 23.16
C GLY A 116 -1.29 -13.68 24.57
N GLY A 117 -2.22 -13.67 25.54
CA GLY A 117 -1.91 -13.77 26.96
C GLY A 117 -1.26 -15.08 27.42
N LEU A 118 -1.51 -16.22 26.73
CA LEU A 118 -0.97 -17.54 27.12
C LEU A 118 0.56 -17.62 26.99
N TRP A 119 1.15 -17.03 25.96
CA TRP A 119 2.59 -17.11 25.75
C TRP A 119 3.18 -15.96 24.89
N ARG A 120 2.47 -15.46 23.89
CA ARG A 120 2.99 -14.48 22.92
C ARG A 120 3.47 -13.20 23.59
N ASN A 121 2.65 -12.62 24.46
CA ASN A 121 2.97 -11.36 25.14
C ASN A 121 4.19 -11.49 26.05
N HIS A 122 4.42 -12.68 26.62
CA HIS A 122 5.58 -12.97 27.47
C HIS A 122 6.93 -13.01 26.71
N LEU A 123 6.89 -13.03 25.36
CA LEU A 123 8.13 -12.96 24.57
C LEU A 123 8.71 -11.55 24.47
N PHE A 124 7.99 -10.53 24.92
CA PHE A 124 8.41 -9.13 24.91
C PHE A 124 8.77 -8.64 26.31
N HIS A 125 9.71 -7.70 26.38
CA HIS A 125 10.05 -7.00 27.64
C HIS A 125 9.14 -5.78 27.84
N THR A 126 8.71 -5.16 26.75
CA THR A 126 7.79 -4.02 26.74
C THR A 126 6.65 -4.29 25.77
N LEU A 127 5.44 -4.15 26.28
CA LEU A 127 4.20 -4.22 25.48
C LEU A 127 3.61 -2.82 25.36
N VAL A 128 3.23 -2.45 24.14
CA VAL A 128 2.56 -1.18 23.85
C VAL A 128 1.13 -1.46 23.49
N ASP A 129 0.22 -0.80 24.20
CA ASP A 129 -1.23 -0.88 23.99
C ASP A 129 -1.76 0.54 23.75
N PRO A 130 -1.68 1.05 22.53
CA PRO A 130 -2.12 2.40 22.23
C PRO A 130 -3.64 2.52 22.35
N PRO A 131 -4.15 3.59 22.99
CA PRO A 131 -5.57 3.82 23.09
C PRO A 131 -6.17 4.13 21.71
N ASP A 132 -7.43 3.73 21.50
CA ASP A 132 -8.27 4.09 20.34
C ASP A 132 -7.63 3.82 18.95
N GLU A 133 -6.89 2.71 18.82
CA GLU A 133 -6.31 2.30 17.53
C GLU A 133 -7.34 2.24 16.40
N ARG A 134 -8.59 1.92 16.71
CA ARG A 134 -9.63 1.71 15.71
C ARG A 134 -9.94 2.96 14.88
N ASN A 135 -9.70 4.14 15.42
CA ASN A 135 -9.98 5.44 14.79
C ASN A 135 -8.72 6.23 14.44
N GLN A 136 -7.56 5.68 14.74
CA GLN A 136 -6.28 6.31 14.39
C GLN A 136 -5.85 5.96 12.95
N TYR A 137 -5.06 6.84 12.35
CA TYR A 137 -4.36 6.56 11.11
C TYR A 137 -3.31 5.47 11.30
N ALA A 138 -3.23 4.50 10.40
CA ALA A 138 -2.35 3.34 10.53
C ALA A 138 -0.85 3.71 10.66
N VAL A 139 -0.42 4.82 10.08
CA VAL A 139 0.93 5.38 10.30
C VAL A 139 1.14 5.73 11.78
N GLN A 140 0.15 6.38 12.42
CA GLN A 140 0.24 6.73 13.84
C GLN A 140 0.27 5.49 14.73
N HIS A 141 -0.50 4.45 14.38
CA HIS A 141 -0.40 3.15 15.04
C HIS A 141 1.03 2.62 15.08
N ASN A 142 1.71 2.66 13.92
CA ASN A 142 3.07 2.15 13.82
C ASN A 142 4.05 3.01 14.62
N LEU A 143 3.87 4.32 14.63
CA LEU A 143 4.70 5.23 15.44
C LEU A 143 4.52 5.04 16.94
N ASN A 144 3.29 4.76 17.40
CA ASN A 144 3.03 4.56 18.82
C ASN A 144 3.89 3.45 19.45
N ILE A 145 4.28 2.43 18.66
CA ILE A 145 5.13 1.33 19.15
C ILE A 145 6.55 1.80 19.48
N LEU A 146 6.98 2.93 18.92
CA LEU A 146 8.31 3.48 19.16
C LEU A 146 8.39 4.41 20.38
N LYS A 147 7.26 4.71 21.04
CA LYS A 147 7.24 5.56 22.27
C LYS A 147 8.18 5.08 23.37
N PRO A 148 8.31 3.76 23.66
CA PRO A 148 9.28 3.28 24.64
C PRO A 148 10.75 3.59 24.30
N LEU A 149 11.03 3.95 23.04
CA LEU A 149 12.35 4.39 22.57
C LEU A 149 12.48 5.93 22.56
N GLY A 150 11.52 6.66 23.16
CA GLY A 150 11.54 8.12 23.18
C GLY A 150 11.21 8.78 21.84
N ILE A 151 10.55 8.05 20.93
CA ILE A 151 10.21 8.55 19.59
C ILE A 151 8.73 8.93 19.55
N GLU A 152 8.46 10.21 19.36
CA GLU A 152 7.13 10.78 19.14
C GLU A 152 7.16 11.68 17.92
N VAL A 153 6.13 11.55 17.07
CA VAL A 153 5.99 12.34 15.82
C VAL A 153 4.56 12.82 15.71
N ASP A 154 4.35 14.13 15.74
CA ASP A 154 3.01 14.73 15.75
C ASP A 154 2.37 14.74 14.36
N HIS A 155 3.15 15.02 13.31
CA HIS A 155 2.68 15.15 11.94
C HIS A 155 3.47 14.24 10.99
N PRO A 156 3.29 12.91 11.06
CA PRO A 156 4.05 11.99 10.24
C PRO A 156 3.68 12.14 8.76
N LYS A 157 4.70 12.27 7.92
CA LYS A 157 4.53 12.23 6.47
C LYS A 157 4.81 10.84 5.95
N LEU A 158 3.90 10.33 5.13
CA LEU A 158 4.12 9.08 4.41
C LEU A 158 4.96 9.38 3.18
N THR A 159 6.22 8.96 3.18
CA THR A 159 7.17 9.19 2.08
C THR A 159 7.96 7.94 1.77
N LEU A 160 8.27 7.74 0.50
CA LEU A 160 9.19 6.73 -0.01
C LEU A 160 10.05 7.37 -1.12
N PRO A 161 11.24 7.90 -0.80
CA PRO A 161 12.18 8.33 -1.82
C PRO A 161 12.65 7.13 -2.63
N LEU A 162 12.41 7.15 -3.94
CA LEU A 162 12.80 6.07 -4.83
C LEU A 162 14.21 6.30 -5.40
N PRO A 163 15.03 5.25 -5.52
CA PRO A 163 16.29 5.31 -6.25
C PRO A 163 16.03 5.53 -7.76
N GLU A 164 16.92 6.25 -8.43
CA GLU A 164 16.77 6.65 -9.84
C GLU A 164 16.55 5.46 -10.79
N TYR A 165 17.15 4.31 -10.51
CA TYR A 165 16.96 3.13 -11.35
C TYR A 165 15.50 2.67 -11.43
N ARG A 166 14.66 2.95 -10.41
CA ARG A 166 13.22 2.65 -10.44
C ARG A 166 12.48 3.53 -11.45
N LEU A 167 12.89 4.77 -11.60
CA LEU A 167 12.33 5.67 -12.61
C LEU A 167 12.71 5.24 -14.02
N VAL A 168 13.97 4.80 -14.21
CA VAL A 168 14.44 4.23 -15.48
C VAL A 168 13.64 2.96 -15.84
N GLN A 169 13.41 2.07 -14.88
CA GLN A 169 12.58 0.86 -15.09
C GLN A 169 11.14 1.24 -15.47
N ALA A 170 10.54 2.21 -14.75
CA ALA A 170 9.18 2.65 -15.02
C ALA A 170 9.01 3.23 -16.44
N ARG A 171 9.95 4.06 -16.89
CA ARG A 171 9.93 4.61 -18.26
C ARG A 171 9.99 3.52 -19.33
N ARG A 172 10.85 2.52 -19.17
CA ARG A 172 10.92 1.37 -20.07
C ARG A 172 9.60 0.58 -20.12
N LEU A 173 8.99 0.33 -18.96
CA LEU A 173 7.69 -0.35 -18.90
C LEU A 173 6.58 0.41 -19.64
N LEU A 174 6.59 1.75 -19.57
CA LEU A 174 5.66 2.58 -20.34
C LEU A 174 5.91 2.46 -21.86
N GLU A 175 7.17 2.55 -22.29
CA GLU A 175 7.57 2.37 -23.68
C GLU A 175 7.16 0.97 -24.22
N ASP A 176 7.34 -0.08 -23.42
CA ASP A 176 6.95 -1.46 -23.77
C ASP A 176 5.44 -1.63 -24.00
N VAL A 177 4.61 -0.81 -23.37
CA VAL A 177 3.16 -0.78 -23.61
C VAL A 177 2.73 0.31 -24.61
N GLY A 178 3.69 0.94 -25.30
CA GLY A 178 3.44 1.91 -26.35
C GLY A 178 3.10 3.32 -25.87
N HIS A 179 3.46 3.66 -24.63
CA HIS A 179 3.27 5.02 -24.08
C HIS A 179 4.60 5.78 -24.02
N PRO A 180 4.65 7.03 -24.54
CA PRO A 180 5.84 7.86 -24.40
C PRO A 180 6.21 8.10 -22.91
N SER A 181 7.45 7.84 -22.56
CA SER A 181 7.92 7.82 -21.16
C SER A 181 7.73 9.14 -20.39
N ASP A 182 7.66 10.26 -21.09
CA ASP A 182 7.52 11.61 -20.49
C ASP A 182 6.10 12.20 -20.65
N ALA A 183 5.18 11.49 -21.32
CA ALA A 183 3.81 11.94 -21.47
C ALA A 183 2.99 11.65 -20.19
N PRO A 184 2.09 12.57 -19.78
CA PRO A 184 1.27 12.36 -18.59
C PRO A 184 0.23 11.24 -18.81
N PHE A 185 -0.06 10.49 -17.75
CA PHE A 185 -1.06 9.43 -17.71
C PHE A 185 -1.68 9.30 -16.31
N VAL A 186 -2.84 8.67 -16.24
CA VAL A 186 -3.53 8.34 -14.99
C VAL A 186 -3.38 6.86 -14.72
N VAL A 187 -3.05 6.48 -13.48
CA VAL A 187 -3.05 5.07 -13.07
C VAL A 187 -4.40 4.72 -12.46
N PHE A 188 -4.99 3.61 -12.92
CA PHE A 188 -6.20 3.04 -12.34
C PHE A 188 -5.93 1.64 -11.78
N HIS A 189 -6.25 1.44 -10.49
CA HIS A 189 -6.05 0.16 -9.78
C HIS A 189 -7.35 -0.26 -9.07
N PRO A 190 -8.28 -0.93 -9.78
CA PRO A 190 -9.59 -1.28 -9.24
C PRO A 190 -9.63 -2.58 -8.43
N PHE A 191 -8.54 -3.33 -8.40
CA PHE A 191 -8.46 -4.67 -7.83
C PHE A 191 -7.90 -4.66 -6.39
N SER A 192 -8.22 -5.71 -5.64
CA SER A 192 -7.75 -5.90 -4.27
C SER A 192 -7.58 -7.39 -3.95
N LEU A 193 -6.72 -7.69 -2.98
CA LEU A 193 -6.64 -9.02 -2.37
C LEU A 193 -8.02 -9.47 -1.81
N TRP A 194 -8.88 -8.52 -1.46
CA TRP A 194 -10.20 -8.72 -0.87
C TRP A 194 -11.28 -8.23 -1.82
N THR A 195 -12.00 -9.16 -2.46
CA THR A 195 -13.02 -8.89 -3.49
C THR A 195 -14.09 -7.90 -3.05
N TYR A 196 -14.47 -7.92 -1.77
CA TYR A 196 -15.43 -6.98 -1.19
C TYR A 196 -14.98 -5.50 -1.18
N LYS A 197 -13.72 -5.23 -1.50
CA LYS A 197 -13.18 -3.86 -1.65
C LYS A 197 -13.09 -3.42 -3.11
N GLU A 198 -13.28 -4.33 -4.07
CA GLU A 198 -13.10 -4.04 -5.48
C GLU A 198 -14.24 -3.22 -6.06
N TRP A 199 -13.91 -2.42 -7.05
CA TRP A 199 -14.91 -1.67 -7.80
C TRP A 199 -15.34 -2.45 -9.05
N THR A 200 -16.57 -2.19 -9.52
CA THR A 200 -17.14 -2.98 -10.61
C THR A 200 -16.50 -2.67 -11.96
N ILE A 201 -16.38 -3.67 -12.82
CA ILE A 201 -15.82 -3.50 -14.18
C ILE A 201 -16.62 -2.45 -15.00
N PRO A 202 -17.96 -2.44 -15.02
CA PRO A 202 -18.70 -1.44 -15.77
C PRO A 202 -18.43 0.00 -15.31
N MET A 203 -18.37 0.24 -13.99
CA MET A 203 -18.05 1.56 -13.46
C MET A 203 -16.61 1.97 -13.75
N GLY A 204 -15.67 1.03 -13.64
CA GLY A 204 -14.27 1.26 -14.00
C GLY A 204 -14.10 1.60 -15.48
N ALA A 205 -14.78 0.89 -16.38
CA ALA A 205 -14.74 1.17 -17.81
C ALA A 205 -15.33 2.56 -18.14
N SER A 206 -16.48 2.89 -17.57
CA SER A 206 -17.10 4.22 -17.72
C SER A 206 -16.17 5.35 -17.26
N LEU A 207 -15.51 5.18 -16.10
CA LEU A 207 -14.55 6.17 -15.62
C LEU A 207 -13.36 6.34 -16.57
N ILE A 208 -12.76 5.23 -17.02
CA ILE A 208 -11.60 5.23 -17.92
C ILE A 208 -11.94 5.98 -19.22
N ASP A 209 -13.08 5.63 -19.84
CA ASP A 209 -13.53 6.25 -21.09
C ASP A 209 -13.78 7.75 -20.89
N SER A 210 -14.45 8.13 -19.81
CA SER A 210 -14.73 9.54 -19.50
C SER A 210 -13.45 10.36 -19.20
N ILE A 211 -12.47 9.80 -18.49
CA ILE A 211 -11.18 10.49 -18.27
C ILE A 211 -10.50 10.74 -19.61
N THR A 212 -10.40 9.70 -20.45
CA THR A 212 -9.71 9.80 -21.75
C THR A 212 -10.42 10.79 -22.68
N GLU A 213 -11.76 10.75 -22.76
CA GLU A 213 -12.56 11.64 -23.57
C GLU A 213 -12.42 13.12 -23.17
N LYS A 214 -12.53 13.39 -21.85
CA LYS A 214 -12.53 14.77 -21.35
C LYS A 214 -11.16 15.40 -21.24
N THR A 215 -10.10 14.61 -21.03
CA THR A 215 -8.77 15.16 -20.73
C THR A 215 -7.69 14.80 -21.76
N GLY A 216 -7.96 13.84 -22.63
CA GLY A 216 -6.97 13.27 -23.54
C GLY A 216 -5.89 12.42 -22.84
N LEU A 217 -5.97 12.26 -21.52
CA LEU A 217 -4.98 11.48 -20.77
C LEU A 217 -5.26 9.97 -20.93
N PRO A 218 -4.26 9.18 -21.32
CA PRO A 218 -4.40 7.75 -21.31
C PRO A 218 -4.47 7.23 -19.87
N VAL A 219 -5.26 6.17 -19.67
CA VAL A 219 -5.37 5.48 -18.40
C VAL A 219 -4.58 4.18 -18.47
N LEU A 220 -3.74 3.96 -17.47
CA LEU A 220 -2.91 2.77 -17.29
C LEU A 220 -3.50 1.90 -16.18
N ILE A 221 -3.97 0.70 -16.52
CA ILE A 221 -4.49 -0.26 -15.55
C ILE A 221 -3.32 -1.02 -14.92
N THR A 222 -3.31 -1.11 -13.60
CA THR A 222 -2.35 -1.89 -12.82
C THR A 222 -3.05 -2.94 -11.98
N GLY A 223 -2.32 -3.99 -11.59
CA GLY A 223 -2.85 -5.10 -10.79
C GLY A 223 -1.79 -6.17 -10.54
N ALA A 224 -2.06 -7.06 -9.60
CA ALA A 224 -1.23 -8.23 -9.32
C ALA A 224 -1.31 -9.28 -10.46
N PRO A 225 -0.37 -10.24 -10.54
CA PRO A 225 -0.41 -11.30 -11.55
C PRO A 225 -1.74 -12.08 -11.59
N GLU A 226 -2.33 -12.33 -10.43
CA GLU A 226 -3.61 -13.04 -10.28
C GLU A 226 -4.80 -12.22 -10.79
N GLU A 227 -4.63 -10.91 -10.97
CA GLU A 227 -5.66 -9.97 -11.41
C GLU A 227 -5.65 -9.74 -12.93
N ARG A 228 -4.63 -10.26 -13.64
CA ARG A 228 -4.42 -10.07 -15.08
C ARG A 228 -5.67 -10.33 -15.93
N GLN A 229 -6.35 -11.46 -15.71
CA GLN A 229 -7.56 -11.80 -16.48
C GLN A 229 -8.72 -10.81 -16.23
N ARG A 230 -8.81 -10.27 -15.01
CA ARG A 230 -9.83 -9.26 -14.68
C ARG A 230 -9.49 -7.92 -15.34
N ALA A 231 -8.21 -7.54 -15.35
CA ALA A 231 -7.72 -6.36 -16.05
C ALA A 231 -7.98 -6.46 -17.56
N GLU A 232 -7.75 -7.61 -18.19
CA GLU A 232 -8.07 -7.84 -19.61
C GLU A 232 -9.58 -7.72 -19.90
N ARG A 233 -10.43 -8.16 -18.95
CA ARG A 233 -11.90 -7.96 -19.09
C ARG A 233 -12.27 -6.48 -19.00
N LEU A 234 -11.62 -5.73 -18.10
CA LEU A 234 -11.82 -4.29 -17.99
C LEU A 234 -11.37 -3.57 -19.27
N VAL A 235 -10.20 -3.89 -19.81
CA VAL A 235 -9.72 -3.33 -21.10
C VAL A 235 -10.73 -3.57 -22.22
N ARG A 236 -11.29 -4.79 -22.33
CA ARG A 236 -12.30 -5.11 -23.34
C ARG A 236 -13.64 -4.39 -23.15
N ALA A 237 -13.95 -3.99 -21.94
CA ALA A 237 -15.18 -3.23 -21.64
C ALA A 237 -15.04 -1.73 -21.95
N CYS A 238 -13.81 -1.22 -22.11
CA CYS A 238 -13.55 0.18 -22.42
C CYS A 238 -13.60 0.43 -23.95
N SER A 239 -14.09 1.60 -24.34
CA SER A 239 -14.04 2.12 -25.71
C SER A 239 -12.70 2.80 -26.02
N SER A 240 -12.07 3.42 -25.02
CA SER A 240 -10.86 4.25 -25.11
C SER A 240 -9.54 3.46 -25.21
N ARG A 241 -9.57 2.13 -25.11
CA ARG A 241 -8.39 1.25 -25.17
C ARG A 241 -7.27 1.62 -24.16
N PRO A 242 -7.52 1.51 -22.86
CA PRO A 242 -6.52 1.83 -21.84
C PRO A 242 -5.29 0.92 -21.94
N LEU A 243 -4.15 1.41 -21.46
CA LEU A 243 -2.92 0.65 -21.32
C LEU A 243 -3.05 -0.38 -20.18
N ASN A 244 -2.38 -1.53 -20.28
CA ASN A 244 -2.48 -2.58 -19.27
C ASN A 244 -1.10 -3.10 -18.83
N LEU A 245 -0.74 -2.81 -17.59
CA LEU A 245 0.44 -3.36 -16.91
C LEU A 245 0.10 -4.39 -15.81
N ALA A 246 -1.17 -4.78 -15.66
CA ALA A 246 -1.57 -5.73 -14.63
C ALA A 246 -0.81 -7.07 -14.76
N GLY A 247 -0.15 -7.48 -13.69
CA GLY A 247 0.68 -8.69 -13.64
C GLY A 247 2.05 -8.59 -14.31
N ASN A 248 2.44 -7.41 -14.80
CA ASN A 248 3.70 -7.19 -15.51
C ASN A 248 4.67 -6.27 -14.75
N THR A 249 4.42 -6.02 -13.47
CA THR A 249 5.29 -5.21 -12.62
C THR A 249 5.62 -5.93 -11.32
N THR A 250 6.86 -5.79 -10.86
CA THR A 250 7.20 -5.99 -9.46
C THR A 250 6.67 -4.83 -8.61
N VAL A 251 6.70 -4.95 -7.30
CA VAL A 251 6.22 -3.88 -6.41
C VAL A 251 7.10 -2.62 -6.52
N GLY A 252 8.41 -2.79 -6.69
CA GLY A 252 9.33 -1.67 -6.88
C GLY A 252 9.14 -0.97 -8.23
N GLU A 253 8.91 -1.70 -9.31
CA GLU A 253 8.57 -1.14 -10.62
C GLU A 253 7.23 -0.41 -10.59
N LEU A 254 6.21 -0.99 -9.91
CA LEU A 254 4.94 -0.29 -9.68
C LEU A 254 5.16 1.05 -8.95
N ALA A 255 6.00 1.08 -7.92
CA ALA A 255 6.33 2.32 -7.22
C ALA A 255 6.96 3.36 -8.16
N GLY A 256 7.84 2.94 -9.08
CA GLY A 256 8.40 3.79 -10.12
C GLY A 256 7.35 4.34 -11.09
N VAL A 257 6.46 3.49 -11.58
CA VAL A 257 5.34 3.90 -12.47
C VAL A 257 4.42 4.89 -11.75
N LEU A 258 4.07 4.60 -10.50
CA LEU A 258 3.25 5.49 -9.70
C LEU A 258 3.91 6.86 -9.50
N LYS A 259 5.22 6.91 -9.27
CA LYS A 259 5.97 8.15 -9.05
C LYS A 259 5.88 9.14 -10.21
N ILE A 260 5.79 8.65 -11.45
CA ILE A 260 5.72 9.49 -12.66
C ILE A 260 4.29 9.66 -13.18
N ALA A 261 3.30 9.04 -12.56
CA ALA A 261 1.89 9.21 -12.92
C ALA A 261 1.38 10.60 -12.51
N ALA A 262 0.49 11.18 -13.33
CA ALA A 262 -0.16 12.46 -13.03
C ALA A 262 -1.17 12.33 -11.87
N CYS A 263 -1.84 11.18 -11.76
CA CYS A 263 -2.79 10.86 -10.69
C CYS A 263 -2.95 9.34 -10.57
N PHE A 264 -3.23 8.89 -9.35
CA PHE A 264 -3.65 7.53 -9.06
C PHE A 264 -5.12 7.50 -8.64
N ILE A 265 -5.89 6.60 -9.23
CA ILE A 265 -7.27 6.30 -8.81
C ILE A 265 -7.34 4.81 -8.49
N GLY A 266 -7.86 4.45 -7.33
CA GLY A 266 -7.98 3.03 -6.99
C GLY A 266 -8.64 2.78 -5.65
N VAL A 267 -8.91 1.50 -5.39
CA VAL A 267 -9.54 1.05 -4.15
C VAL A 267 -8.50 0.99 -3.00
N ASP A 268 -8.98 0.74 -1.77
CA ASP A 268 -8.13 0.59 -0.58
C ASP A 268 -7.20 -0.64 -0.69
N THR A 269 -6.01 -0.42 -1.24
CA THR A 269 -4.97 -1.44 -1.49
C THR A 269 -3.56 -0.90 -1.22
N ALA A 270 -2.57 -1.79 -1.31
CA ALA A 270 -1.17 -1.41 -1.22
C ALA A 270 -0.76 -0.37 -2.27
N ALA A 271 -1.32 -0.43 -3.49
CA ALA A 271 -1.00 0.50 -4.57
C ALA A 271 -1.39 1.95 -4.21
N LEU A 272 -2.52 2.16 -3.54
CA LEU A 272 -2.93 3.48 -3.03
C LEU A 272 -1.91 4.06 -2.05
N HIS A 273 -1.43 3.23 -1.13
CA HIS A 273 -0.44 3.67 -0.12
C HIS A 273 0.93 3.92 -0.74
N ILE A 274 1.35 3.12 -1.73
CA ILE A 274 2.59 3.33 -2.47
C ILE A 274 2.49 4.64 -3.26
N ALA A 275 1.40 4.89 -3.99
CA ALA A 275 1.18 6.12 -4.75
C ALA A 275 1.32 7.36 -3.84
N ALA A 276 0.65 7.35 -2.70
CA ALA A 276 0.78 8.44 -1.72
C ALA A 276 2.22 8.57 -1.19
N ALA A 277 2.89 7.46 -0.88
CA ALA A 277 4.25 7.48 -0.34
C ALA A 277 5.28 8.03 -1.33
N VAL A 278 5.12 7.78 -2.63
CA VAL A 278 6.00 8.34 -3.67
C VAL A 278 5.61 9.76 -4.09
N GLY A 279 4.54 10.33 -3.51
CA GLY A 279 4.09 11.71 -3.72
C GLY A 279 3.18 11.90 -4.93
N THR A 280 2.54 10.85 -5.41
CA THR A 280 1.55 10.93 -6.48
C THR A 280 0.20 11.36 -5.91
N PRO A 281 -0.51 12.33 -6.50
CA PRO A 281 -1.87 12.67 -6.13
C PRO A 281 -2.79 11.44 -6.21
N THR A 282 -3.67 11.23 -5.21
CA THR A 282 -4.48 10.01 -5.16
C THR A 282 -5.96 10.29 -4.96
N ILE A 283 -6.79 9.44 -5.58
CA ILE A 283 -8.21 9.31 -5.30
C ILE A 283 -8.46 7.88 -4.84
N GLY A 284 -8.69 7.72 -3.54
CA GLY A 284 -9.00 6.44 -2.91
C GLY A 284 -10.50 6.16 -2.91
N LEU A 285 -10.89 5.01 -3.47
CA LEU A 285 -12.28 4.54 -3.44
C LEU A 285 -12.48 3.68 -2.20
N PHE A 286 -13.32 4.14 -1.30
CA PHE A 286 -13.55 3.49 -0.01
C PHE A 286 -15.01 3.03 0.14
N GLY A 287 -15.16 1.81 0.59
CA GLY A 287 -16.44 1.21 0.92
C GLY A 287 -16.46 0.71 2.37
N PRO A 288 -16.33 -0.60 2.61
CA PRO A 288 -16.39 -1.18 3.95
C PRO A 288 -15.20 -0.81 4.83
N SER A 289 -14.05 -0.54 4.26
CA SER A 289 -12.83 -0.16 5.01
C SER A 289 -12.89 1.27 5.54
N ALA A 290 -12.25 1.51 6.70
CA ALA A 290 -12.28 2.79 7.37
C ALA A 290 -11.27 3.78 6.77
N ALA A 291 -11.73 4.74 5.98
CA ALA A 291 -10.88 5.78 5.43
C ALA A 291 -10.10 6.56 6.52
N VAL A 292 -10.69 6.77 7.71
CA VAL A 292 -10.00 7.41 8.84
C VAL A 292 -8.71 6.69 9.22
N SER A 293 -8.65 5.37 9.06
CA SER A 293 -7.49 4.55 9.40
C SER A 293 -6.53 4.33 8.22
N TRP A 294 -7.05 4.27 7.00
CA TRP A 294 -6.27 3.78 5.87
C TRP A 294 -6.04 4.82 4.76
N ALA A 295 -6.91 5.83 4.63
CA ALA A 295 -6.75 6.78 3.54
C ALA A 295 -5.48 7.63 3.70
N PRO A 296 -4.74 7.88 2.62
CA PRO A 296 -3.64 8.83 2.61
C PRO A 296 -4.08 10.20 3.09
N ARG A 297 -3.19 10.92 3.79
CA ARG A 297 -3.44 12.25 4.33
C ARG A 297 -2.63 13.29 3.59
N GLY A 298 -3.23 14.45 3.36
CA GLY A 298 -2.61 15.57 2.67
C GLY A 298 -3.56 16.21 1.66
N ASN A 299 -3.17 17.39 1.15
CA ASN A 299 -4.02 18.18 0.25
C ASN A 299 -4.13 17.59 -1.16
N ASP A 300 -3.24 16.65 -1.52
CA ASP A 300 -3.22 16.02 -2.84
C ASP A 300 -3.93 14.65 -2.86
N HIS A 301 -4.59 14.30 -1.74
CA HIS A 301 -5.29 13.03 -1.61
C HIS A 301 -6.77 13.24 -1.38
N ARG A 302 -7.59 12.45 -2.05
CA ARG A 302 -9.05 12.49 -1.94
C ARG A 302 -9.59 11.10 -1.61
N VAL A 303 -10.74 11.10 -0.95
CA VAL A 303 -11.52 9.89 -0.65
C VAL A 303 -12.89 10.05 -1.27
N VAL A 304 -13.31 9.04 -2.04
CA VAL A 304 -14.66 8.98 -2.60
C VAL A 304 -15.36 7.75 -2.04
N THR A 305 -16.59 7.93 -1.60
CA THR A 305 -17.46 6.88 -1.05
C THR A 305 -18.86 7.00 -1.63
N ALA A 306 -19.65 5.93 -1.56
CA ALA A 306 -21.04 5.96 -2.00
C ALA A 306 -21.99 6.71 -1.03
N GLY A 307 -21.49 7.26 0.06
CA GLY A 307 -22.31 8.03 1.03
C GLY A 307 -23.33 7.21 1.80
N LEU A 308 -23.24 5.87 1.81
CA LEU A 308 -24.18 5.04 2.55
C LEU A 308 -23.96 5.16 4.08
N PRO A 309 -25.02 5.17 4.89
CA PRO A 309 -24.91 5.41 6.35
C PRO A 309 -24.12 4.32 7.10
N CYS A 310 -23.94 3.14 6.50
CA CYS A 310 -23.15 2.06 7.08
C CYS A 310 -21.63 2.19 6.86
N ILE A 311 -21.16 3.17 6.06
CA ILE A 311 -19.74 3.34 5.77
C ILE A 311 -19.07 4.14 6.90
N PRO A 312 -17.93 3.63 7.46
CA PRO A 312 -17.30 2.32 7.24
C PRO A 312 -17.88 1.24 8.15
N CYS A 313 -18.36 0.13 7.59
CA CYS A 313 -18.86 -1.00 8.40
C CYS A 313 -17.72 -1.91 8.90
N ARG A 314 -16.57 -1.94 8.21
CA ARG A 314 -15.40 -2.82 8.49
C ARG A 314 -15.69 -4.32 8.35
N ASN A 315 -16.80 -4.68 7.70
CA ASN A 315 -17.16 -6.06 7.42
C ASN A 315 -16.46 -6.58 6.15
N LYS A 316 -16.40 -7.88 5.99
CA LYS A 316 -15.91 -8.56 4.79
C LYS A 316 -16.99 -8.67 3.71
N GLY A 317 -17.58 -7.54 3.35
CA GLY A 317 -18.75 -7.44 2.50
C GLY A 317 -20.05 -7.35 3.28
N CYS A 318 -21.16 -7.12 2.57
CA CYS A 318 -22.50 -7.12 3.17
C CYS A 318 -22.88 -8.55 3.55
N ASP A 319 -23.34 -8.75 4.79
CA ASP A 319 -23.73 -10.06 5.31
C ASP A 319 -22.66 -11.16 5.15
N ASP A 320 -21.39 -10.76 5.29
CA ASP A 320 -20.19 -11.62 5.10
C ASP A 320 -20.15 -12.37 3.75
N SER A 321 -20.78 -11.81 2.72
CA SER A 321 -20.91 -12.41 1.37
C SER A 321 -19.70 -12.15 0.44
N GLU A 322 -18.63 -11.49 0.92
CA GLU A 322 -17.52 -10.99 0.11
C GLU A 322 -17.93 -9.96 -0.97
N TYR A 323 -19.13 -9.42 -0.87
CA TYR A 323 -19.76 -8.46 -1.76
C TYR A 323 -20.09 -7.17 -1.00
N SER A 324 -19.87 -6.02 -1.60
CA SER A 324 -20.13 -4.72 -0.96
C SER A 324 -21.02 -3.82 -1.80
N ARG A 325 -22.25 -3.64 -1.34
CA ARG A 325 -23.22 -2.73 -1.97
C ARG A 325 -22.66 -1.32 -2.16
N CYS A 326 -21.88 -0.82 -1.21
CA CYS A 326 -21.25 0.49 -1.29
C CYS A 326 -20.25 0.61 -2.46
N MET A 327 -19.57 -0.47 -2.84
CA MET A 327 -18.67 -0.47 -4.00
C MET A 327 -19.42 -0.56 -5.32
N GLU A 328 -20.60 -1.20 -5.34
CA GLU A 328 -21.45 -1.21 -6.54
C GLU A 328 -22.19 0.11 -6.79
N THR A 329 -22.63 0.76 -5.71
CA THR A 329 -23.40 2.01 -5.81
C THR A 329 -22.52 3.25 -5.94
N LEU A 330 -21.21 3.13 -5.79
CA LEU A 330 -20.27 4.22 -6.04
C LEU A 330 -20.24 4.53 -7.55
N SER A 331 -20.74 5.70 -7.94
CA SER A 331 -20.87 6.07 -9.35
C SER A 331 -19.56 6.52 -9.98
N ALA A 332 -19.37 6.25 -11.25
CA ALA A 332 -18.22 6.72 -12.04
C ALA A 332 -18.19 8.26 -12.11
N ASP A 333 -19.36 8.91 -12.20
CA ASP A 333 -19.47 10.38 -12.25
C ASP A 333 -18.95 11.06 -10.98
N SER A 334 -19.21 10.48 -9.79
CA SER A 334 -18.69 11.00 -8.54
C SER A 334 -17.16 10.95 -8.49
N VAL A 335 -16.57 9.87 -9.00
CA VAL A 335 -15.12 9.70 -9.06
C VAL A 335 -14.51 10.63 -10.10
N LEU A 336 -15.15 10.77 -11.27
CA LEU A 336 -14.73 11.68 -12.34
C LEU A 336 -14.74 13.13 -11.89
N SER A 337 -15.81 13.59 -11.26
CA SER A 337 -15.93 14.97 -10.71
C SER A 337 -14.84 15.26 -9.68
N CYS A 338 -14.53 14.28 -8.82
CA CYS A 338 -13.42 14.37 -7.87
C CYS A 338 -12.07 14.48 -8.60
N PHE A 339 -11.85 13.68 -9.64
CA PHE A 339 -10.65 13.71 -10.46
C PHE A 339 -10.48 15.06 -11.16
N GLU A 340 -11.51 15.57 -11.83
CA GLU A 340 -11.46 16.87 -12.52
C GLU A 340 -11.13 18.01 -11.56
N THR A 341 -11.72 17.99 -10.36
CA THR A 341 -11.45 19.00 -9.33
C THR A 341 -10.00 18.94 -8.83
N LEU A 342 -9.50 17.74 -8.54
CA LEU A 342 -8.12 17.54 -8.10
C LEU A 342 -7.14 17.92 -9.21
N TYR A 343 -7.38 17.45 -10.43
CA TYR A 343 -6.50 17.70 -11.57
C TYR A 343 -6.39 19.18 -11.92
N ARG A 344 -7.51 19.93 -11.92
CA ARG A 344 -7.50 21.39 -12.09
C ARG A 344 -6.75 22.13 -10.98
N THR A 345 -6.89 21.69 -9.74
CA THR A 345 -6.18 22.28 -8.59
C THR A 345 -4.65 22.14 -8.75
N LEU A 346 -4.20 21.00 -9.28
CA LEU A 346 -2.77 20.70 -9.46
C LEU A 346 -2.18 21.28 -10.76
N HIS A 347 -3.01 21.57 -11.76
CA HIS A 347 -2.62 22.05 -13.08
C HIS A 347 -3.45 23.28 -13.52
N PRO A 348 -3.35 24.42 -12.82
CA PRO A 348 -4.17 25.62 -13.10
C PRO A 348 -3.99 26.15 -14.52
N ASP A 349 -2.82 25.95 -15.13
CA ASP A 349 -2.50 26.43 -16.49
C ASP A 349 -3.07 25.52 -17.61
N LYS A 350 -3.58 24.33 -17.29
CA LYS A 350 -4.17 23.39 -18.26
C LYS A 350 -5.70 23.47 -18.30
N THR A 351 -6.26 24.67 -18.24
CA THR A 351 -7.71 24.94 -18.10
C THR A 351 -8.56 24.65 -19.37
N SER A 352 -8.01 24.12 -20.44
CA SER A 352 -8.78 23.68 -21.61
C SER A 352 -9.18 22.21 -21.51
N ILE A 353 -9.91 21.85 -20.46
CA ILE A 353 -10.82 20.70 -20.54
C ILE A 353 -12.02 21.24 -21.30
N HIS A 354 -12.29 20.74 -22.51
CA HIS A 354 -13.48 21.09 -23.27
C HIS A 354 -14.72 20.75 -22.43
N VAL A 355 -15.25 21.73 -21.73
CA VAL A 355 -16.62 21.71 -21.25
C VAL A 355 -17.44 22.19 -22.44
N ASP A 356 -18.08 21.25 -23.11
CA ASP A 356 -19.17 21.61 -24.03
C ASP A 356 -20.31 22.12 -23.16
N ASP A 357 -20.33 23.45 -22.93
CA ASP A 357 -21.43 24.15 -22.28
C ASP A 357 -22.61 24.13 -23.26
N GLY A 358 -23.29 22.99 -23.30
CA GLY A 358 -24.53 22.79 -24.05
C GLY A 358 -25.69 23.63 -23.50
N PHE A 359 -25.55 24.96 -23.54
CA PHE A 359 -26.67 25.89 -23.47
C PHE A 359 -26.79 26.61 -24.81
N PRO A 360 -27.93 26.50 -25.50
CA PRO A 360 -28.19 27.34 -26.66
C PRO A 360 -28.31 28.79 -26.19
N ASN A 361 -27.50 29.67 -26.79
CA ASN A 361 -27.64 31.11 -26.63
C ASN A 361 -29.00 31.52 -27.18
N PRO A 362 -29.66 32.52 -26.53
CA PRO A 362 -31.01 32.96 -26.88
C PRO A 362 -31.12 33.66 -28.24
#